data_bfa6572b08510bfa4c96c53f2b2d54f1
#
_entry.id   bfa6572b08510bfa4c96c53f2b2d54f1
#
_cell.length_a   1.000
_cell.length_b   1.000
_cell.length_c   1.000
_cell.angle_alpha   90.00
_cell.angle_beta   90.00
_cell.angle_gamma   90.00
#
_symmetry.space_group_name_H-M   'P 1'
#
loop_
_entity.id
_entity.type
_entity.pdbx_description
1 polymer ?
#
loop_
_entity_poly.entity_id
_entity_poly.type
_entity_poly.pdbx_seq_one_letter_code
_entity_poly.pdbx_strand_id
1 'polypeptide(L)'
;MRRLLKKCKDLAKMTHQSTSVANQQLKDKCKELGVKFTKLLNPCETRWNSYYDCGRSILRLKVVLQALFTDDDSGVWTPHALSLSEWKLLQGAVQVLKPFWLTTKAWEAEKTPTLNLVIERVYTMHEELTDFIRDRHNCRFDCHHFHFHSPKSLSPLGDFSGVTLACNDGLQF
;
A
#
# COMPACT_ATOMS: atom_id res chain seq x y z
N MET A 1 10.33 3.27 12.22
CA MET A 1 10.33 2.75 10.86
C MET A 1 10.99 1.38 10.72
N ARG A 2 12.28 1.16 11.08
CA ARG A 2 12.97 -0.15 10.90
C ARG A 2 12.23 -1.34 11.49
N ARG A 3 11.67 -1.21 12.72
CA ARG A 3 10.87 -2.28 13.37
C ARG A 3 9.63 -2.65 12.57
N LEU A 4 8.91 -1.66 12.05
CA LEU A 4 7.72 -1.88 11.22
C LEU A 4 8.06 -2.62 9.92
N LEU A 5 9.10 -2.18 9.21
CA LEU A 5 9.55 -2.84 7.99
C LEU A 5 9.96 -4.30 8.23
N LYS A 6 10.62 -4.58 9.37
CA LYS A 6 10.95 -5.95 9.78
C LYS A 6 9.69 -6.77 10.01
N LYS A 7 8.71 -6.28 10.78
CA LYS A 7 7.42 -6.97 11.00
C LYS A 7 6.71 -7.26 9.67
N CYS A 8 6.65 -6.28 8.76
CA CYS A 8 6.04 -6.47 7.43
C CYS A 8 6.75 -7.56 6.63
N LYS A 9 8.10 -7.57 6.65
CA LYS A 9 8.90 -8.60 5.98
C LYS A 9 8.67 -9.98 6.59
N ASP A 10 8.69 -10.09 7.91
CA ASP A 10 8.48 -11.36 8.62
C ASP A 10 7.08 -11.91 8.36
N LEU A 11 6.05 -11.05 8.38
CA LEU A 11 4.67 -11.39 8.05
C LEU A 11 4.54 -11.90 6.59
N ALA A 12 5.14 -11.20 5.64
CA ALA A 12 5.15 -11.62 4.24
C ALA A 12 5.90 -12.94 4.05
N LYS A 13 7.05 -13.11 4.73
CA LYS A 13 7.85 -14.34 4.67
C LYS A 13 7.09 -15.54 5.22
N MET A 14 6.41 -15.39 6.36
CA MET A 14 5.62 -16.44 6.99
C MET A 14 4.51 -16.98 6.06
N THR A 15 3.87 -16.09 5.31
CA THR A 15 2.79 -16.45 4.38
C THR A 15 3.27 -16.78 2.97
N HIS A 16 4.57 -16.64 2.68
CA HIS A 16 5.09 -16.82 1.32
C HIS A 16 5.02 -18.27 0.83
N GLN A 17 5.24 -19.24 1.70
CA GLN A 17 5.18 -20.64 1.35
C GLN A 17 3.72 -21.09 1.20
N SER A 18 3.38 -21.66 0.04
CA SER A 18 2.01 -22.09 -0.27
C SER A 18 1.48 -23.19 0.67
N THR A 19 2.39 -23.98 1.22
CA THR A 19 2.11 -25.08 2.16
C THR A 19 2.15 -24.66 3.62
N SER A 20 2.47 -23.40 3.94
CA SER A 20 2.50 -22.95 5.32
C SER A 20 1.09 -22.88 5.92
N VAL A 21 0.98 -23.28 7.17
CA VAL A 21 -0.27 -23.18 7.95
C VAL A 21 -0.80 -21.75 7.92
N ALA A 22 0.07 -20.78 8.08
CA ALA A 22 -0.28 -19.37 8.03
C ALA A 22 -0.91 -18.93 6.69
N ASN A 23 -0.39 -19.43 5.55
CA ASN A 23 -0.98 -19.13 4.25
C ASN A 23 -2.38 -19.75 4.09
N GLN A 24 -2.58 -20.96 4.61
CA GLN A 24 -3.89 -21.60 4.59
C GLN A 24 -4.89 -20.87 5.47
N GLN A 25 -4.52 -20.52 6.71
CA GLN A 25 -5.35 -19.72 7.61
C GLN A 25 -5.72 -18.36 6.98
N LEU A 26 -4.77 -17.70 6.31
CA LEU A 26 -5.03 -16.43 5.59
C LEU A 26 -6.06 -16.61 4.47
N LYS A 27 -5.97 -17.69 3.70
CA LYS A 27 -6.93 -17.99 2.63
C LYS A 27 -8.32 -18.27 3.18
N ASP A 28 -8.40 -19.06 4.23
CA ASP A 28 -9.67 -19.47 4.84
C ASP A 28 -10.37 -18.25 5.48
N LYS A 29 -9.59 -17.39 6.16
CA LYS A 29 -10.13 -16.14 6.71
C LYS A 29 -10.56 -15.14 5.62
N CYS A 30 -9.85 -15.11 4.49
CA CYS A 30 -10.28 -14.31 3.33
C CYS A 30 -11.63 -14.79 2.79
N LYS A 31 -11.85 -16.12 2.72
CA LYS A 31 -13.13 -16.70 2.26
C LYS A 31 -14.25 -16.38 3.25
N GLU A 32 -14.00 -16.54 4.54
CA GLU A 32 -14.94 -16.23 5.62
C GLU A 32 -15.43 -14.77 5.55
N LEU A 33 -14.50 -13.84 5.36
CA LEU A 33 -14.81 -12.41 5.30
C LEU A 33 -15.22 -11.92 3.90
N GLY A 34 -15.31 -12.78 2.90
CA GLY A 34 -15.66 -12.41 1.53
C GLY A 34 -14.63 -11.51 0.84
N VAL A 35 -13.39 -11.49 1.33
CA VAL A 35 -12.30 -10.66 0.80
C VAL A 35 -11.52 -11.46 -0.25
N LYS A 36 -11.24 -10.86 -1.41
CA LYS A 36 -10.42 -11.49 -2.43
C LYS A 36 -9.00 -11.75 -1.89
N PHE A 37 -8.62 -13.03 -1.86
CA PHE A 37 -7.26 -13.42 -1.46
C PHE A 37 -6.21 -12.76 -2.36
N THR A 38 -5.21 -12.17 -1.74
CA THR A 38 -4.02 -11.64 -2.40
C THR A 38 -2.80 -12.09 -1.62
N LYS A 39 -1.80 -12.63 -2.32
CA LYS A 39 -0.56 -13.05 -1.67
C LYS A 39 0.18 -11.83 -1.11
N LEU A 40 0.69 -11.94 0.12
CA LEU A 40 1.59 -10.94 0.68
C LEU A 40 2.92 -10.98 -0.07
N LEU A 41 3.39 -9.82 -0.50
CA LEU A 41 4.62 -9.71 -1.30
C LEU A 41 5.82 -9.55 -0.37
N ASN A 42 6.79 -10.45 -0.48
CA ASN A 42 8.02 -10.38 0.29
C ASN A 42 8.94 -9.30 -0.30
N PRO A 43 9.38 -8.32 0.49
CA PRO A 43 10.25 -7.25 -0.01
C PRO A 43 11.66 -7.76 -0.28
N CYS A 44 12.28 -7.29 -1.35
CA CYS A 44 13.69 -7.49 -1.66
C CYS A 44 14.50 -6.32 -1.10
N GLU A 45 15.56 -6.59 -0.37
CA GLU A 45 16.34 -5.57 0.34
C GLU A 45 17.01 -4.55 -0.60
N THR A 46 17.36 -4.98 -1.79
CA THR A 46 18.04 -4.15 -2.80
C THR A 46 17.10 -3.28 -3.63
N ARG A 47 15.78 -3.45 -3.49
CA ARG A 47 14.77 -2.76 -4.32
C ARG A 47 13.73 -2.07 -3.45
N TRP A 48 13.84 -0.77 -3.30
CA TRP A 48 12.90 0.04 -2.51
C TRP A 48 11.43 -0.09 -2.99
N ASN A 49 11.18 -0.25 -4.30
CA ASN A 49 9.84 -0.50 -4.86
C ASN A 49 9.16 -1.72 -4.22
N SER A 50 9.93 -2.74 -3.86
CA SER A 50 9.39 -3.96 -3.24
C SER A 50 8.81 -3.72 -1.84
N TYR A 51 9.30 -2.71 -1.13
CA TYR A 51 8.73 -2.31 0.17
C TYR A 51 7.37 -1.62 0.00
N TYR A 52 7.20 -0.83 -1.07
CA TYR A 52 5.89 -0.29 -1.42
C TYR A 52 4.90 -1.40 -1.74
N ASP A 53 5.28 -2.35 -2.59
CA ASP A 53 4.43 -3.48 -2.98
C ASP A 53 4.07 -4.37 -1.77
N CYS A 54 5.04 -4.62 -0.87
CA CYS A 54 4.82 -5.33 0.39
C CYS A 54 3.79 -4.58 1.26
N GLY A 55 4.03 -3.31 1.55
CA GLY A 55 3.12 -2.49 2.36
C GLY A 55 1.72 -2.41 1.77
N ARG A 56 1.62 -2.22 0.46
CA ARG A 56 0.34 -2.22 -0.27
C ARG A 56 -0.40 -3.55 -0.14
N SER A 57 0.30 -4.69 -0.26
CA SER A 57 -0.32 -6.02 -0.13
C SER A 57 -0.86 -6.26 1.29
N ILE A 58 -0.14 -5.80 2.32
CA ILE A 58 -0.55 -5.88 3.72
C ILE A 58 -1.78 -4.99 3.97
N LEU A 59 -1.79 -3.75 3.46
CA LEU A 59 -2.92 -2.84 3.62
C LEU A 59 -4.19 -3.34 2.95
N ARG A 60 -4.10 -4.04 1.81
CA ARG A 60 -5.25 -4.67 1.13
C ARG A 60 -5.93 -5.73 2.00
N LEU A 61 -5.15 -6.45 2.77
CA LEU A 61 -5.63 -7.51 3.64
C LEU A 61 -5.76 -7.07 5.11
N LYS A 62 -5.76 -5.75 5.37
CA LYS A 62 -5.80 -5.19 6.73
C LYS A 62 -6.89 -5.81 7.59
N VAL A 63 -8.13 -5.87 7.09
CA VAL A 63 -9.29 -6.40 7.84
C VAL A 63 -9.07 -7.87 8.17
N VAL A 64 -8.61 -8.65 7.20
CA VAL A 64 -8.34 -10.10 7.38
C VAL A 64 -7.21 -10.32 8.38
N LEU A 65 -6.12 -9.56 8.27
CA LEU A 65 -4.99 -9.65 9.18
C LEU A 65 -5.36 -9.22 10.61
N GLN A 66 -6.18 -8.19 10.77
CA GLN A 66 -6.68 -7.79 12.08
C GLN A 66 -7.52 -8.89 12.73
N ALA A 67 -8.40 -9.54 11.97
CA ALA A 67 -9.16 -10.69 12.45
C ALA A 67 -8.24 -11.84 12.86
N LEU A 68 -7.24 -12.19 12.03
CA LEU A 68 -6.27 -13.24 12.36
C LEU A 68 -5.42 -12.92 13.60
N PHE A 69 -5.09 -11.64 13.83
CA PHE A 69 -4.36 -11.23 15.03
C PHE A 69 -5.22 -11.30 16.30
N THR A 70 -6.54 -11.17 16.16
CA THR A 70 -7.49 -11.27 17.28
C THR A 70 -7.84 -12.72 17.60
N ASP A 71 -8.05 -13.53 16.56
CA ASP A 71 -8.52 -14.93 16.65
C ASP A 71 -7.33 -15.94 16.64
N ASP A 72 -6.16 -15.54 17.11
CA ASP A 72 -4.93 -16.35 17.01
C ASP A 72 -4.80 -17.38 18.15
N ASP A 73 -5.59 -18.45 18.10
CA ASP A 73 -5.47 -19.57 19.02
C ASP A 73 -4.12 -20.33 18.89
N SER A 74 -3.48 -20.22 17.72
CA SER A 74 -2.23 -20.91 17.40
C SER A 74 -0.97 -20.17 17.89
N GLY A 75 -1.07 -18.90 18.26
CA GLY A 75 0.05 -18.04 18.63
C GLY A 75 1.01 -17.72 17.47
N VAL A 76 0.64 -18.05 16.24
CA VAL A 76 1.48 -17.85 15.05
C VAL A 76 1.46 -16.40 14.58
N TRP A 77 0.33 -15.72 14.72
CA TRP A 77 0.11 -14.36 14.22
C TRP A 77 0.42 -13.27 15.24
N THR A 78 0.23 -13.55 16.52
CA THR A 78 0.41 -12.62 17.64
C THR A 78 1.77 -11.90 17.64
N PRO A 79 2.92 -12.59 17.39
CA PRO A 79 4.23 -11.92 17.36
C PRO A 79 4.38 -10.88 16.24
N HIS A 80 3.57 -11.02 15.19
CA HIS A 80 3.59 -10.15 13.99
C HIS A 80 2.48 -9.10 14.00
N ALA A 81 1.65 -9.06 15.05
CA ALA A 81 0.55 -8.12 15.16
C ALA A 81 1.02 -6.68 15.08
N LEU A 82 0.31 -5.88 14.27
CA LEU A 82 0.57 -4.47 14.09
C LEU A 82 -0.34 -3.65 15.01
N SER A 83 0.25 -2.76 15.78
CA SER A 83 -0.50 -1.79 16.59
C SER A 83 -1.21 -0.76 15.71
N LEU A 84 -2.19 -0.04 16.28
CA LEU A 84 -2.91 1.02 15.56
C LEU A 84 -1.95 2.09 15.02
N SER A 85 -0.94 2.46 15.80
CA SER A 85 0.10 3.42 15.39
C SER A 85 0.96 2.88 14.24
N GLU A 86 1.28 1.57 14.24
CA GLU A 86 2.03 0.92 13.17
C GLU A 86 1.21 0.83 11.88
N TRP A 87 -0.11 0.59 11.97
CA TRP A 87 -1.00 0.64 10.81
C TRP A 87 -1.05 2.05 10.19
N LYS A 88 -1.19 3.10 11.00
CA LYS A 88 -1.15 4.49 10.52
C LYS A 88 0.19 4.83 9.88
N LEU A 89 1.29 4.39 10.49
CA LEU A 89 2.63 4.60 9.95
C LEU A 89 2.85 3.88 8.61
N LEU A 90 2.38 2.63 8.50
CA LEU A 90 2.44 1.85 7.25
C LEU A 90 1.64 2.51 6.14
N GLN A 91 0.45 3.00 6.46
CA GLN A 91 -0.41 3.71 5.51
C GLN A 91 0.26 4.98 5.00
N GLY A 92 0.81 5.81 5.89
CA GLY A 92 1.55 7.01 5.51
C GLY A 92 2.80 6.69 4.68
N ALA A 93 3.54 5.63 5.04
CA ALA A 93 4.71 5.21 4.27
C ALA A 93 4.34 4.78 2.84
N VAL A 94 3.27 4.02 2.66
CA VAL A 94 2.79 3.60 1.33
C VAL A 94 2.34 4.81 0.51
N GLN A 95 1.68 5.79 1.13
CA GLN A 95 1.29 7.04 0.44
C GLN A 95 2.50 7.82 -0.06
N VAL A 96 3.51 8.03 0.79
CA VAL A 96 4.73 8.74 0.41
C VAL A 96 5.53 8.01 -0.67
N LEU A 97 5.55 6.68 -0.64
CA LEU A 97 6.30 5.88 -1.63
C LEU A 97 5.56 5.74 -2.97
N LYS A 98 4.25 6.02 -3.02
CA LYS A 98 3.43 5.85 -4.23
C LYS A 98 3.94 6.65 -5.44
N PRO A 99 4.23 7.96 -5.34
CA PRO A 99 4.76 8.75 -6.47
C PRO A 99 6.05 8.16 -7.05
N PHE A 100 6.97 7.78 -6.17
CA PHE A 100 8.24 7.17 -6.58
C PHE A 100 8.03 5.84 -7.32
N TRP A 101 7.12 5.00 -6.81
CA TRP A 101 6.79 3.73 -7.45
C TRP A 101 6.18 3.94 -8.83
N LEU A 102 5.24 4.88 -8.98
CA LEU A 102 4.62 5.22 -10.26
C LEU A 102 5.66 5.72 -11.27
N THR A 103 6.54 6.62 -10.85
CA THR A 103 7.61 7.16 -11.69
C THR A 103 8.58 6.07 -12.15
N THR A 104 9.00 5.18 -11.24
CA THR A 104 9.88 4.06 -11.62
C THR A 104 9.19 3.11 -12.60
N LYS A 105 7.91 2.81 -12.39
CA LYS A 105 7.14 1.96 -13.30
C LYS A 105 6.95 2.57 -14.67
N ALA A 106 6.75 3.88 -14.76
CA ALA A 106 6.69 4.56 -16.04
C ALA A 106 8.01 4.45 -16.79
N TRP A 107 9.15 4.63 -16.12
CA TRP A 107 10.47 4.50 -16.75
C TRP A 107 10.81 3.07 -17.15
N GLU A 108 10.41 2.06 -16.34
CA GLU A 108 10.62 0.65 -16.69
C GLU A 108 9.79 0.22 -17.92
N ALA A 109 8.65 0.86 -18.18
CA ALA A 109 7.74 0.50 -19.28
C ALA A 109 8.15 1.11 -20.62
N GLU A 110 8.94 2.17 -20.64
CA GLU A 110 9.32 2.86 -21.87
C GLU A 110 10.49 2.20 -22.57
N LYS A 111 10.34 2.01 -23.89
CA LYS A 111 11.34 1.44 -24.78
C LYS A 111 12.27 2.50 -25.42
N THR A 112 11.97 3.78 -25.20
CA THR A 112 12.72 4.91 -25.77
C THR A 112 13.48 5.66 -24.69
N PRO A 113 14.55 6.40 -25.04
CA PRO A 113 15.26 7.23 -24.09
C PRO A 113 14.33 8.25 -23.43
N THR A 114 14.23 8.21 -22.10
CA THR A 114 13.27 8.98 -21.31
C THR A 114 13.86 10.23 -20.66
N LEU A 115 15.06 10.62 -21.05
CA LEU A 115 15.79 11.71 -20.42
C LEU A 115 15.00 13.04 -20.40
N ASN A 116 14.27 13.32 -21.48
CA ASN A 116 13.39 14.49 -21.59
C ASN A 116 12.20 14.46 -20.63
N LEU A 117 11.73 13.27 -20.26
CA LEU A 117 10.61 13.06 -19.33
C LEU A 117 11.04 13.07 -17.85
N VAL A 118 12.33 12.96 -17.58
CA VAL A 118 12.84 12.90 -16.19
C VAL A 118 12.50 14.17 -15.42
N ILE A 119 12.73 15.32 -16.03
CA ILE A 119 12.49 16.63 -15.39
C ILE A 119 11.01 16.82 -15.07
N GLU A 120 10.13 16.53 -16.03
CA GLU A 120 8.69 16.62 -15.86
C GLU A 120 8.19 15.67 -14.75
N ARG A 121 8.67 14.42 -14.74
CA ARG A 121 8.30 13.43 -13.71
C ARG A 121 8.80 13.79 -12.32
N VAL A 122 10.02 14.33 -12.21
CA VAL A 122 10.55 14.81 -10.93
C VAL A 122 9.74 16.00 -10.42
N TYR A 123 9.33 16.91 -11.31
CA TYR A 123 8.48 18.05 -10.95
C TYR A 123 7.11 17.59 -10.45
N THR A 124 6.42 16.73 -11.18
CA THR A 124 5.13 16.14 -10.77
C THR A 124 5.23 15.42 -9.42
N MET A 125 6.29 14.63 -9.22
CA MET A 125 6.53 13.95 -7.95
C MET A 125 6.73 14.94 -6.80
N HIS A 126 7.43 16.05 -7.04
CA HIS A 126 7.63 17.09 -6.05
C HIS A 126 6.29 17.75 -5.67
N GLU A 127 5.43 18.05 -6.65
CA GLU A 127 4.08 18.60 -6.41
C GLU A 127 3.23 17.64 -5.57
N GLU A 128 3.14 16.36 -5.96
CA GLU A 128 2.38 15.34 -5.22
C GLU A 128 2.85 15.20 -3.77
N LEU A 129 4.16 15.27 -3.51
CA LEU A 129 4.71 15.22 -2.16
C LEU A 129 4.42 16.50 -1.37
N THR A 130 4.45 17.65 -2.04
CA THR A 130 4.14 18.95 -1.40
C THR A 130 2.66 19.00 -1.00
N ASP A 131 1.77 18.54 -1.87
CA ASP A 131 0.35 18.46 -1.58
C ASP A 131 0.08 17.48 -0.43
N PHE A 132 0.73 16.33 -0.43
CA PHE A 132 0.63 15.37 0.69
C PHE A 132 1.06 15.98 2.03
N ILE A 133 2.10 16.81 2.04
CA ILE A 133 2.55 17.50 3.26
C ILE A 133 1.51 18.55 3.67
N ARG A 134 0.96 19.31 2.71
CA ARG A 134 -0.06 20.36 2.96
C ARG A 134 -1.34 19.76 3.51
N ASP A 135 -1.83 18.67 2.93
CA ASP A 135 -3.04 17.98 3.39
C ASP A 135 -2.86 17.43 4.79
N ARG A 136 -1.66 16.98 5.14
CA ARG A 136 -1.34 16.49 6.47
C ARG A 136 -1.41 17.58 7.56
N HIS A 137 -1.20 18.83 7.20
CA HIS A 137 -1.40 19.98 8.10
C HIS A 137 -2.88 20.37 8.24
N ASN A 138 -3.70 20.10 7.23
CA ASN A 138 -5.11 20.47 7.21
C ASN A 138 -6.08 19.36 7.67
N CYS A 139 -5.71 18.11 7.57
CA CYS A 139 -6.58 16.99 7.94
C CYS A 139 -6.17 16.35 9.26
N ARG A 140 -7.01 16.43 10.28
CA ARG A 140 -7.12 15.39 11.30
C ARG A 140 -7.42 14.09 10.55
N PHE A 141 -6.51 13.12 10.62
CA PHE A 141 -6.60 11.83 9.95
C PHE A 141 -7.90 11.10 10.33
N ASP A 142 -8.93 11.24 9.55
CA ASP A 142 -10.07 10.32 9.52
C ASP A 142 -9.79 9.19 8.54
N CYS A 143 -9.56 7.99 9.09
CA CYS A 143 -9.03 6.81 8.40
C CYS A 143 -10.13 6.00 7.68
N HIS A 144 -11.19 6.59 7.13
CA HIS A 144 -12.36 5.79 6.76
C HIS A 144 -12.59 5.50 5.27
N HIS A 145 -11.79 5.96 4.31
CA HIS A 145 -12.04 5.56 2.92
C HIS A 145 -10.76 5.42 2.08
N PHE A 146 -10.18 4.21 2.07
CA PHE A 146 -9.23 3.82 1.04
C PHE A 146 -9.96 3.02 -0.05
N HIS A 147 -10.56 3.71 -1.00
CA HIS A 147 -10.94 3.09 -2.27
C HIS A 147 -9.72 3.00 -3.18
N PHE A 148 -9.15 1.81 -3.28
CA PHE A 148 -8.15 1.49 -4.28
C PHE A 148 -8.82 1.44 -5.66
N HIS A 149 -8.80 2.54 -6.39
CA HIS A 149 -9.03 2.47 -7.83
C HIS A 149 -7.78 1.87 -8.48
N SER A 150 -7.91 0.67 -9.05
CA SER A 150 -6.94 0.16 -10.02
C SER A 150 -6.88 1.15 -11.18
N PRO A 151 -5.69 1.58 -11.63
CA PRO A 151 -5.60 2.34 -12.86
C PRO A 151 -6.11 1.44 -13.99
N LYS A 152 -7.24 1.83 -14.58
CA LYS A 152 -7.66 1.32 -15.89
C LYS A 152 -6.52 1.63 -16.85
N SER A 153 -6.15 0.64 -17.66
CA SER A 153 -5.16 0.68 -18.74
C SER A 153 -4.70 2.08 -19.15
N LEU A 154 -3.41 2.36 -18.95
CA LEU A 154 -2.74 3.53 -19.51
C LEU A 154 -2.88 3.46 -21.06
N SER A 155 -3.81 4.23 -21.61
CA SER A 155 -3.76 4.61 -23.01
C SER A 155 -2.62 5.62 -23.16
N PRO A 156 -1.80 5.53 -24.20
CA PRO A 156 -0.73 6.48 -24.43
C PRO A 156 -1.34 7.81 -24.87
N LEU A 157 -0.97 8.91 -24.20
CA LEU A 157 -1.30 10.27 -24.55
C LEU A 157 -2.79 10.67 -24.42
N GLY A 158 -3.15 11.24 -23.27
CA GLY A 158 -4.44 11.85 -23.08
C GLY A 158 -4.58 12.46 -21.69
N ASP A 159 -4.61 13.76 -21.62
CA ASP A 159 -5.10 14.66 -20.58
C ASP A 159 -5.06 14.22 -19.10
N PHE A 160 -4.07 14.73 -18.39
CA PHE A 160 -3.99 14.71 -16.93
C PHE A 160 -4.67 15.94 -16.25
N SER A 161 -5.61 16.59 -16.92
CA SER A 161 -6.46 17.61 -16.30
C SER A 161 -7.71 16.96 -15.73
N GLY A 162 -7.70 16.53 -14.47
CA GLY A 162 -8.92 16.08 -13.84
C GLY A 162 -8.83 15.00 -12.78
N VAL A 163 -7.86 15.03 -11.90
CA VAL A 163 -7.97 14.31 -10.62
C VAL A 163 -8.21 15.31 -9.52
N THR A 164 -9.41 15.85 -9.50
CA THR A 164 -9.93 16.56 -8.32
C THR A 164 -10.22 15.51 -7.27
N LEU A 165 -9.47 15.54 -6.19
CA LEU A 165 -9.82 14.83 -4.95
C LEU A 165 -11.08 15.52 -4.39
N ALA A 166 -12.24 14.94 -4.66
CA ALA A 166 -13.46 15.38 -4.01
C ALA A 166 -13.41 14.95 -2.54
N CYS A 167 -13.10 15.89 -1.66
CA CYS A 167 -13.50 15.81 -0.28
C CYS A 167 -15.03 15.95 -0.25
N ASN A 168 -15.75 14.85 -0.03
CA ASN A 168 -17.17 14.91 0.23
C ASN A 168 -17.35 15.23 1.71
N ASP A 169 -17.53 16.51 2.01
CA ASP A 169 -18.14 16.98 3.25
C ASP A 169 -19.62 16.61 3.21
N GLY A 170 -19.99 15.60 3.94
CA GLY A 170 -21.36 15.15 4.16
C GLY A 170 -21.60 14.86 5.62
N LEU A 171 -21.57 15.91 6.45
CA LEU A 171 -22.19 15.91 7.76
C LEU A 171 -23.65 16.32 7.59
N GLN A 172 -24.58 15.41 7.86
CA GLN A 172 -25.90 15.77 8.41
C GLN A 172 -26.39 14.66 9.34
N PHE A 173 -26.52 15.04 10.64
CA PHE A 173 -27.29 14.49 11.77
C PHE A 173 -27.15 12.99 12.11
#